data_47e22bec30edf74b941fe210821bb148
#
_entry.id   47e22bec30edf74b941fe210821bb148
#
_cell.length_a   1.000
_cell.length_b   1.000
_cell.length_c   1.000
_cell.angle_alpha   90.00
_cell.angle_beta   90.00
_cell.angle_gamma   90.00
#
_symmetry.space_group_name_H-M   'P 1'
#
loop_
_entity.id
_entity.type
_entity.pdbx_description
1 polymer ?
#
loop_
_entity_poly.entity_id
_entity_poly.type
_entity_poly.pdbx_seq_one_letter_code
_entity_poly.pdbx_strand_id
1 'polypeptide(L)'
;MKSKIIVIVGPTAVGKTALAIEVAQRFNGEVVSGDSQQVYRELDIGTAKASPEEQATVPHHLIDVRDVTESYSAFDFVSEAKAAIEDIQNRGKLAIIAGGTGLYIQSLLEGYHLGGETPHEDILAYRASLEPFSDEELAQLLEQAGLEVPQFNRRRAMRALEIAHFGQDLENQESLYDPLIICLDDERSQLYERINHRVDLMFEAGLLDEAKWLFDHYPDVQAAKGIGYKELFPYFRGEQSLEEASDSLKQATRRFAKRQLTWFRNRMQVTFYQIGESGVKERILSQIEEFLND
;
A
#
# COMPACT_ATOMS: atom_id res chain seq x y z
N MET A 1 -9.22 9.53 25.16
CA MET A 1 -9.27 8.10 24.74
C MET A 1 -8.78 8.05 23.30
N LYS A 2 -8.04 7.00 22.92
CA LYS A 2 -7.64 6.80 21.53
C LYS A 2 -8.86 6.47 20.69
N SER A 3 -8.83 6.84 19.43
CA SER A 3 -9.94 6.65 18.50
C SER A 3 -9.98 5.22 17.99
N LYS A 4 -11.10 4.51 18.17
CA LYS A 4 -11.26 3.13 17.66
C LYS A 4 -11.37 3.14 16.14
N ILE A 5 -10.60 2.26 15.49
CA ILE A 5 -10.61 2.03 14.04
C ILE A 5 -10.49 0.55 13.73
N ILE A 6 -11.03 0.12 12.60
CA ILE A 6 -10.84 -1.24 12.08
C ILE A 6 -9.80 -1.22 10.97
N VAL A 7 -8.86 -2.16 11.01
CA VAL A 7 -7.77 -2.25 10.03
C VAL A 7 -7.76 -3.65 9.42
N ILE A 8 -8.08 -3.74 8.12
CA ILE A 8 -8.15 -4.99 7.37
C ILE A 8 -6.96 -5.07 6.44
N VAL A 9 -6.03 -5.95 6.77
CA VAL A 9 -4.79 -6.14 6.02
C VAL A 9 -4.68 -7.57 5.49
N GLY A 10 -3.68 -7.80 4.67
CA GLY A 10 -3.39 -9.11 4.10
C GLY A 10 -2.86 -9.02 2.68
N PRO A 11 -2.52 -10.15 2.05
CA PRO A 11 -1.96 -10.17 0.71
C PRO A 11 -2.99 -9.74 -0.35
N THR A 12 -2.49 -9.43 -1.55
CA THR A 12 -3.37 -9.22 -2.70
C THR A 12 -4.20 -10.48 -2.98
N ALA A 13 -5.38 -10.32 -3.53
CA ALA A 13 -6.33 -11.37 -3.88
C ALA A 13 -6.97 -12.15 -2.70
N VAL A 14 -6.77 -11.74 -1.45
CA VAL A 14 -7.30 -12.44 -0.27
C VAL A 14 -8.74 -12.05 0.11
N GLY A 15 -9.31 -11.00 -0.52
CA GLY A 15 -10.71 -10.59 -0.26
C GLY A 15 -10.88 -9.41 0.71
N LYS A 16 -9.84 -8.60 0.94
CA LYS A 16 -9.89 -7.42 1.83
C LYS A 16 -11.02 -6.44 1.50
N THR A 17 -11.18 -6.09 0.23
CA THR A 17 -12.18 -5.12 -0.23
C THR A 17 -13.60 -5.59 0.09
N ALA A 18 -13.93 -6.84 -0.22
CA ALA A 18 -15.24 -7.40 0.06
C ALA A 18 -15.56 -7.40 1.57
N LEU A 19 -14.59 -7.78 2.42
CA LEU A 19 -14.78 -7.74 3.87
C LEU A 19 -14.91 -6.30 4.37
N ALA A 20 -14.11 -5.37 3.86
CA ALA A 20 -14.17 -3.96 4.27
C ALA A 20 -15.54 -3.33 3.96
N ILE A 21 -16.09 -3.60 2.78
CA ILE A 21 -17.43 -3.16 2.38
C ILE A 21 -18.50 -3.74 3.31
N GLU A 22 -18.44 -5.04 3.59
CA GLU A 22 -19.39 -5.69 4.49
C GLU A 22 -19.36 -5.13 5.92
N VAL A 23 -18.13 -4.91 6.44
CA VAL A 23 -17.94 -4.28 7.76
C VAL A 23 -18.48 -2.85 7.74
N ALA A 24 -18.21 -2.08 6.70
CA ALA A 24 -18.71 -0.71 6.57
C ALA A 24 -20.24 -0.65 6.52
N GLN A 25 -20.88 -1.54 5.78
CA GLN A 25 -22.34 -1.63 5.73
C GLN A 25 -22.95 -2.01 7.08
N ARG A 26 -22.36 -2.99 7.78
CA ARG A 26 -22.89 -3.50 9.05
C ARG A 26 -22.71 -2.52 10.19
N PHE A 27 -21.60 -1.80 10.24
CA PHE A 27 -21.21 -0.93 11.36
C PHE A 27 -21.25 0.56 11.02
N ASN A 28 -21.98 0.96 9.99
CA ASN A 28 -22.11 2.36 9.55
C ASN A 28 -20.73 3.03 9.35
N GLY A 29 -19.86 2.39 8.58
CA GLY A 29 -18.49 2.84 8.34
C GLY A 29 -18.23 3.33 6.93
N GLU A 30 -17.03 3.84 6.73
CA GLU A 30 -16.46 4.21 5.43
C GLU A 30 -15.04 3.64 5.30
N VAL A 31 -14.60 3.36 4.08
CA VAL A 31 -13.31 2.71 3.81
C VAL A 31 -12.25 3.74 3.46
N VAL A 32 -11.07 3.61 4.06
CA VAL A 32 -9.85 4.35 3.69
C VAL A 32 -8.89 3.36 3.04
N SER A 33 -8.56 3.55 1.77
CA SER A 33 -7.64 2.66 1.05
C SER A 33 -6.22 2.81 1.55
N GLY A 34 -5.62 1.72 2.05
CA GLY A 34 -4.22 1.61 2.45
C GLY A 34 -3.34 0.99 1.34
N ASP A 35 -3.59 1.35 0.09
CA ASP A 35 -2.86 0.86 -1.09
C ASP A 35 -2.11 2.00 -1.77
N SER A 36 -0.85 1.78 -2.12
CA SER A 36 0.02 2.80 -2.72
C SER A 36 -0.17 2.99 -4.23
N GLN A 37 -1.02 2.19 -4.87
CA GLN A 37 -1.26 2.27 -6.32
C GLN A 37 -2.70 2.71 -6.64
N GLN A 38 -3.67 2.41 -5.79
CA GLN A 38 -5.08 2.79 -6.00
C GLN A 38 -5.31 4.31 -5.88
N VAL A 39 -4.33 5.06 -5.45
CA VAL A 39 -4.36 6.52 -5.37
C VAL A 39 -4.34 7.19 -6.74
N TYR A 40 -3.85 6.49 -7.77
CA TYR A 40 -3.68 7.06 -9.10
C TYR A 40 -4.96 6.94 -9.94
N ARG A 41 -5.39 8.07 -10.53
CA ARG A 41 -6.47 8.09 -11.53
C ARG A 41 -6.08 7.29 -12.76
N GLU A 42 -7.07 6.74 -13.47
CA GLU A 42 -6.91 6.01 -14.72
C GLU A 42 -6.15 4.68 -14.62
N LEU A 43 -5.69 4.30 -13.42
CA LEU A 43 -5.08 3.01 -13.16
C LEU A 43 -6.01 2.14 -12.32
N ASP A 44 -7.00 1.54 -12.95
CA ASP A 44 -8.11 0.87 -12.27
C ASP A 44 -7.94 -0.65 -12.24
N ILE A 45 -7.57 -1.23 -13.39
CA ILE A 45 -7.52 -2.66 -13.58
C ILE A 45 -6.26 -3.23 -12.93
N GLY A 46 -5.08 -2.71 -13.29
CA GLY A 46 -3.80 -3.21 -12.78
C GLY A 46 -3.60 -3.02 -11.29
N THR A 47 -4.27 -2.05 -10.68
CA THR A 47 -4.26 -1.80 -9.24
C THR A 47 -5.33 -2.58 -8.48
N ALA A 48 -6.21 -3.30 -9.18
CA ALA A 48 -7.40 -3.95 -8.60
C ALA A 48 -8.20 -3.00 -7.71
N LYS A 49 -8.44 -1.79 -8.20
CA LYS A 49 -9.21 -0.75 -7.51
C LYS A 49 -10.65 -1.24 -7.24
N ALA A 50 -11.26 -0.77 -6.16
CA ALA A 50 -12.68 -1.01 -5.93
C ALA A 50 -13.50 -0.50 -7.11
N SER A 51 -14.42 -1.33 -7.61
CA SER A 51 -15.23 -0.98 -8.78
C SER A 51 -16.15 0.22 -8.49
N PRO A 52 -16.65 0.92 -9.52
CA PRO A 52 -17.63 1.98 -9.33
C PRO A 52 -18.86 1.52 -8.54
N GLU A 53 -19.32 0.28 -8.75
CA GLU A 53 -20.44 -0.32 -8.02
C GLU A 53 -20.09 -0.54 -6.54
N GLU A 54 -18.88 -1.03 -6.25
CA GLU A 54 -18.38 -1.18 -4.87
C GLU A 54 -18.24 0.18 -4.18
N GLN A 55 -17.72 1.18 -4.86
CA GLN A 55 -17.60 2.55 -4.34
C GLN A 55 -18.96 3.23 -4.15
N ALA A 56 -19.95 2.91 -4.96
CA ALA A 56 -21.31 3.39 -4.79
C ALA A 56 -22.03 2.76 -3.58
N THR A 57 -21.60 1.56 -3.18
CA THR A 57 -22.15 0.84 -2.02
C THR A 57 -21.67 1.43 -0.69
N VAL A 58 -20.40 1.80 -0.62
CA VAL A 58 -19.74 2.37 0.57
C VAL A 58 -18.74 3.43 0.10
N PRO A 59 -18.69 4.62 0.73
CA PRO A 59 -17.68 5.61 0.42
C PRO A 59 -16.26 5.08 0.65
N HIS A 60 -15.41 5.29 -0.36
CA HIS A 60 -13.99 4.98 -0.30
C HIS A 60 -13.17 6.26 -0.38
N HIS A 61 -12.20 6.39 0.53
CA HIS A 61 -11.26 7.51 0.60
C HIS A 61 -9.89 7.04 0.13
N LEU A 62 -9.08 7.96 -0.36
CA LEU A 62 -7.72 7.75 -0.88
C LEU A 62 -7.68 6.82 -2.11
N ILE A 63 -8.73 6.87 -2.91
CA ILE A 63 -8.80 6.32 -4.26
C ILE A 63 -8.87 7.51 -5.23
N ASP A 64 -8.15 7.47 -6.36
CA ASP A 64 -8.17 8.51 -7.39
C ASP A 64 -7.81 9.93 -6.91
N VAL A 65 -6.90 10.03 -5.95
CA VAL A 65 -6.47 11.31 -5.35
C VAL A 65 -5.23 11.92 -5.99
N ARG A 66 -4.57 11.20 -6.92
CA ARG A 66 -3.38 11.66 -7.64
C ARG A 66 -3.50 11.40 -9.14
N ASP A 67 -2.91 12.30 -9.92
CA ASP A 67 -2.63 12.01 -11.32
C ASP A 67 -1.41 11.10 -11.44
N VAL A 68 -1.30 10.33 -12.53
CA VAL A 68 -0.19 9.37 -12.70
C VAL A 68 1.20 10.01 -12.73
N THR A 69 1.28 11.31 -13.02
CA THR A 69 2.52 12.09 -13.03
C THR A 69 2.97 12.53 -11.65
N GLU A 70 2.09 12.48 -10.66
CA GLU A 70 2.40 12.89 -9.29
C GLU A 70 3.08 11.76 -8.50
N SER A 71 3.90 12.13 -7.54
CA SER A 71 4.45 11.18 -6.57
C SER A 71 3.51 11.01 -5.39
N TYR A 72 3.55 9.81 -4.78
CA TYR A 72 2.82 9.52 -3.55
C TYR A 72 3.70 8.74 -2.58
N SER A 73 3.82 9.22 -1.37
CA SER A 73 4.70 8.69 -0.34
C SER A 73 3.94 8.20 0.89
N ALA A 74 4.65 7.54 1.81
CA ALA A 74 4.08 7.18 3.12
C ALA A 74 3.69 8.42 3.95
N PHE A 75 4.37 9.55 3.76
CA PHE A 75 4.05 10.81 4.42
C PHE A 75 2.70 11.34 3.92
N ASP A 76 2.50 11.40 2.59
CA ASP A 76 1.22 11.83 1.99
C ASP A 76 0.08 10.94 2.48
N PHE A 77 0.29 9.61 2.45
CA PHE A 77 -0.70 8.67 2.94
C PHE A 77 -1.06 8.92 4.40
N VAL A 78 -0.08 9.05 5.30
CA VAL A 78 -0.36 9.24 6.74
C VAL A 78 -1.11 10.56 6.97
N SER A 79 -0.72 11.63 6.30
CA SER A 79 -1.38 12.94 6.41
C SER A 79 -2.83 12.87 5.95
N GLU A 80 -3.07 12.33 4.76
CA GLU A 80 -4.40 12.26 4.16
C GLU A 80 -5.30 11.22 4.85
N ALA A 81 -4.74 10.08 5.29
CA ALA A 81 -5.49 9.08 6.06
C ALA A 81 -5.94 9.63 7.40
N LYS A 82 -5.10 10.40 8.12
CA LYS A 82 -5.48 11.07 9.37
C LYS A 82 -6.66 12.02 9.14
N ALA A 83 -6.59 12.86 8.10
CA ALA A 83 -7.66 13.79 7.76
C ALA A 83 -8.97 13.05 7.38
N ALA A 84 -8.89 11.97 6.59
CA ALA A 84 -10.06 11.17 6.22
C ALA A 84 -10.68 10.47 7.44
N ILE A 85 -9.87 9.88 8.32
CA ILE A 85 -10.36 9.23 9.56
C ILE A 85 -11.06 10.25 10.44
N GLU A 86 -10.47 11.43 10.64
CA GLU A 86 -11.06 12.50 11.44
C GLU A 86 -12.41 12.96 10.87
N ASP A 87 -12.51 13.17 9.56
CA ASP A 87 -13.77 13.54 8.90
C ASP A 87 -14.84 12.46 9.07
N ILE A 88 -14.49 11.18 8.83
CA ILE A 88 -15.41 10.05 9.02
C ILE A 88 -15.94 10.01 10.46
N GLN A 89 -15.06 10.13 11.44
CA GLN A 89 -15.42 10.06 12.85
C GLN A 89 -16.22 11.29 13.33
N ASN A 90 -15.92 12.47 12.81
CA ASN A 90 -16.71 13.68 13.09
C ASN A 90 -18.15 13.59 12.58
N ARG A 91 -18.39 12.74 11.56
CA ARG A 91 -19.73 12.40 11.07
C ARG A 91 -20.37 11.22 11.84
N GLY A 92 -19.76 10.75 12.93
CA GLY A 92 -20.26 9.65 13.75
C GLY A 92 -20.20 8.29 13.06
N LYS A 93 -19.26 8.10 12.12
CA LYS A 93 -19.08 6.86 11.38
C LYS A 93 -17.80 6.14 11.78
N LEU A 94 -17.75 4.83 11.50
CA LEU A 94 -16.58 4.00 11.73
C LEU A 94 -15.57 4.14 10.58
N ALA A 95 -14.32 4.45 10.89
CA ALA A 95 -13.24 4.43 9.91
C ALA A 95 -12.66 3.02 9.77
N ILE A 96 -12.60 2.51 8.55
CA ILE A 96 -12.10 1.17 8.21
C ILE A 96 -10.94 1.34 7.23
N ILE A 97 -9.72 1.04 7.66
CA ILE A 97 -8.57 1.04 6.78
C ILE A 97 -8.46 -0.33 6.11
N ALA A 98 -8.42 -0.38 4.79
CA ALA A 98 -8.27 -1.62 4.04
C ALA A 98 -7.13 -1.52 3.05
N GLY A 99 -6.11 -2.39 3.16
CA GLY A 99 -5.00 -2.33 2.22
C GLY A 99 -3.91 -3.37 2.42
N GLY A 100 -2.94 -3.33 1.51
CA GLY A 100 -1.81 -4.27 1.49
C GLY A 100 -0.44 -3.59 1.58
N THR A 101 -0.37 -2.25 1.62
CA THR A 101 0.90 -1.51 1.72
C THR A 101 1.31 -1.40 3.18
N GLY A 102 2.01 -2.44 3.67
CA GLY A 102 2.35 -2.60 5.09
C GLY A 102 3.08 -1.40 5.69
N LEU A 103 3.99 -0.77 4.94
CA LEU A 103 4.69 0.45 5.40
C LEU A 103 3.72 1.58 5.70
N TYR A 104 2.72 1.81 4.83
CA TYR A 104 1.75 2.89 5.00
C TYR A 104 0.93 2.71 6.27
N ILE A 105 0.37 1.50 6.41
CA ILE A 105 -0.48 1.14 7.54
C ILE A 105 0.31 1.17 8.85
N GLN A 106 1.50 0.59 8.87
CA GLN A 106 2.37 0.62 10.05
C GLN A 106 2.74 2.06 10.44
N SER A 107 3.11 2.91 9.47
CA SER A 107 3.46 4.30 9.72
C SER A 107 2.29 5.10 10.33
N LEU A 108 1.06 4.85 9.86
CA LEU A 108 -0.14 5.47 10.41
C LEU A 108 -0.41 5.03 11.85
N LEU A 109 -0.32 3.72 12.12
CA LEU A 109 -0.68 3.13 13.41
C LEU A 109 0.39 3.36 14.49
N GLU A 110 1.66 3.35 14.13
CA GLU A 110 2.78 3.50 15.05
C GLU A 110 3.30 4.95 15.15
N GLY A 111 2.64 5.89 14.46
CA GLY A 111 2.97 7.30 14.51
C GLY A 111 4.37 7.62 14.00
N TYR A 112 4.84 6.91 12.96
CA TYR A 112 6.17 7.13 12.42
C TYR A 112 6.36 8.59 12.01
N HIS A 113 7.47 9.17 12.46
CA HIS A 113 7.93 10.45 11.97
C HIS A 113 8.54 10.27 10.59
N LEU A 114 7.80 10.67 9.56
CA LEU A 114 8.19 10.43 8.16
C LEU A 114 8.98 11.59 7.54
N GLY A 115 9.38 12.59 8.36
CA GLY A 115 9.86 13.88 7.90
C GLY A 115 8.67 14.72 7.42
N GLY A 116 8.72 16.00 7.30
CA GLY A 116 7.56 16.73 6.80
C GLY A 116 7.62 18.22 7.07
N GLU A 117 8.55 18.65 7.92
CA GLU A 117 8.79 20.07 8.16
C GLU A 117 9.69 20.69 7.08
N THR A 118 10.45 19.86 6.37
CA THR A 118 11.31 20.32 5.26
C THR A 118 10.50 20.43 3.98
N PRO A 119 10.56 21.58 3.27
CA PRO A 119 9.89 21.74 1.98
C PRO A 119 10.25 20.62 1.01
N HIS A 120 9.25 20.08 0.32
CA HIS A 120 9.44 18.95 -0.60
C HIS A 120 10.49 19.23 -1.69
N GLU A 121 10.56 20.45 -2.15
CA GLU A 121 11.56 20.92 -3.13
C GLU A 121 13.00 20.75 -2.63
N ASP A 122 13.26 21.09 -1.36
CA ASP A 122 14.58 20.94 -0.75
C ASP A 122 14.97 19.47 -0.62
N ILE A 123 14.02 18.60 -0.26
CA ILE A 123 14.23 17.16 -0.21
C ILE A 123 14.58 16.61 -1.60
N LEU A 124 13.83 17.02 -2.63
CA LEU A 124 14.10 16.61 -4.01
C LEU A 124 15.46 17.11 -4.51
N ALA A 125 15.79 18.37 -4.22
CA ALA A 125 17.10 18.95 -4.58
C ALA A 125 18.25 18.19 -3.92
N TYR A 126 18.14 17.86 -2.63
CA TYR A 126 19.15 17.09 -1.93
C TYR A 126 19.27 15.67 -2.49
N ARG A 127 18.17 14.99 -2.76
CA ARG A 127 18.19 13.67 -3.40
C ARG A 127 18.85 13.70 -4.77
N ALA A 128 18.51 14.70 -5.58
CA ALA A 128 19.14 14.90 -6.89
C ALA A 128 20.65 15.09 -6.78
N SER A 129 21.14 15.73 -5.72
CA SER A 129 22.59 15.90 -5.47
C SER A 129 23.28 14.58 -5.11
N LEU A 130 22.54 13.59 -4.56
CA LEU A 130 23.07 12.27 -4.21
C LEU A 130 23.02 11.26 -5.38
N GLU A 131 22.17 11.48 -6.39
CA GLU A 131 22.01 10.56 -7.52
C GLU A 131 23.31 10.27 -8.30
N PRO A 132 24.24 11.23 -8.52
CA PRO A 132 25.48 10.97 -9.24
C PRO A 132 26.48 10.06 -8.49
N PHE A 133 26.35 9.93 -7.16
CA PHE A 133 27.26 9.12 -6.36
C PHE A 133 27.06 7.62 -6.60
N SER A 134 28.15 6.85 -6.66
CA SER A 134 28.11 5.37 -6.67
C SER A 134 27.62 4.82 -5.33
N ASP A 135 27.34 3.52 -5.27
CA ASP A 135 26.94 2.86 -4.03
C ASP A 135 28.07 2.85 -2.99
N GLU A 136 29.33 2.76 -3.46
CA GLU A 136 30.52 2.84 -2.62
C GLU A 136 30.70 4.26 -2.03
N GLU A 137 30.49 5.29 -2.82
CA GLU A 137 30.57 6.69 -2.37
C GLU A 137 29.45 7.03 -1.38
N LEU A 138 28.24 6.53 -1.62
CA LEU A 138 27.14 6.67 -0.66
C LEU A 138 27.44 5.96 0.66
N ALA A 139 28.07 4.77 0.63
CA ALA A 139 28.49 4.07 1.83
C ALA A 139 29.56 4.86 2.61
N GLN A 140 30.51 5.50 1.92
CA GLN A 140 31.51 6.38 2.55
C GLN A 140 30.86 7.61 3.19
N LEU A 141 29.87 8.23 2.53
CA LEU A 141 29.13 9.35 3.10
C LEU A 141 28.36 8.96 4.36
N LEU A 142 27.77 7.76 4.39
CA LEU A 142 27.12 7.23 5.60
C LEU A 142 28.12 7.04 6.74
N GLU A 143 29.28 6.45 6.46
CA GLU A 143 30.34 6.26 7.45
C GLU A 143 30.84 7.59 8.03
N GLN A 144 31.11 8.59 7.17
CA GLN A 144 31.50 9.94 7.58
C GLN A 144 30.44 10.64 8.43
N ALA A 145 29.15 10.36 8.17
CA ALA A 145 28.03 10.88 8.95
C ALA A 145 27.74 10.09 10.23
N GLY A 146 28.48 8.99 10.49
CA GLY A 146 28.23 8.10 11.62
C GLY A 146 26.92 7.31 11.54
N LEU A 147 26.42 7.06 10.32
CA LEU A 147 25.14 6.41 10.07
C LEU A 147 25.33 4.94 9.68
N GLU A 148 24.55 4.07 10.28
CA GLU A 148 24.49 2.66 9.92
C GLU A 148 23.20 2.32 9.15
N VAL A 149 23.35 1.74 7.96
CA VAL A 149 22.24 1.19 7.18
C VAL A 149 22.38 -0.32 7.12
N PRO A 150 21.63 -1.08 7.93
CA PRO A 150 21.68 -2.54 7.88
C PRO A 150 21.32 -3.06 6.49
N GLN A 151 22.15 -3.93 5.92
CA GLN A 151 22.03 -4.41 4.55
C GLN A 151 21.92 -3.23 3.56
N PHE A 152 23.08 -2.72 3.15
CA PHE A 152 23.15 -1.57 2.25
C PHE A 152 22.12 -1.67 1.11
N ASN A 153 21.39 -0.60 0.94
CA ASN A 153 20.45 -0.38 -0.15
C ASN A 153 20.47 1.10 -0.50
N ARG A 154 20.72 1.42 -1.76
CA ARG A 154 20.86 2.79 -2.25
C ARG A 154 19.77 3.73 -1.74
N ARG A 155 18.49 3.34 -1.87
CA ARG A 155 17.36 4.15 -1.42
C ARG A 155 17.38 4.40 0.10
N ARG A 156 17.76 3.39 0.90
CA ARG A 156 17.89 3.53 2.35
C ARG A 156 19.06 4.41 2.72
N ALA A 157 20.18 4.27 2.01
CA ALA A 157 21.37 5.09 2.20
C ALA A 157 21.05 6.57 1.94
N MET A 158 20.47 6.91 0.80
CA MET A 158 20.05 8.25 0.47
C MET A 158 19.05 8.82 1.49
N ARG A 159 18.10 8.01 1.97
CA ARG A 159 17.13 8.45 3.00
C ARG A 159 17.81 8.70 4.35
N ALA A 160 18.77 7.90 4.76
CA ALA A 160 19.50 8.12 6.01
C ALA A 160 20.32 9.40 5.95
N LEU A 161 21.00 9.67 4.82
CA LEU A 161 21.74 10.92 4.57
C LEU A 161 20.80 12.13 4.56
N GLU A 162 19.64 12.02 3.93
CA GLU A 162 18.61 13.06 3.90
C GLU A 162 18.14 13.43 5.31
N ILE A 163 17.81 12.42 6.13
CA ILE A 163 17.38 12.61 7.51
C ILE A 163 18.48 13.34 8.31
N ALA A 164 19.72 12.90 8.18
CA ALA A 164 20.84 13.52 8.88
C ALA A 164 21.12 14.95 8.39
N HIS A 165 20.98 15.18 7.08
CA HIS A 165 21.21 16.50 6.47
C HIS A 165 20.22 17.57 6.99
N PHE A 166 18.94 17.20 7.09
CA PHE A 166 17.91 18.13 7.54
C PHE A 166 17.73 18.16 9.06
N GLY A 167 18.53 17.40 9.81
CA GLY A 167 18.53 17.43 11.29
C GLY A 167 17.21 17.01 11.92
N GLN A 168 16.47 16.12 11.27
CA GLN A 168 15.15 15.71 11.73
C GLN A 168 15.28 14.77 12.94
N ASP A 169 14.76 15.21 14.06
CA ASP A 169 14.59 14.37 15.23
C ASP A 169 13.43 13.40 14.98
N LEU A 170 13.74 12.13 14.76
CA LEU A 170 12.78 11.13 14.30
C LEU A 170 12.17 10.34 15.46
N GLU A 171 11.77 11.01 16.52
CA GLU A 171 10.96 10.33 17.52
C GLU A 171 9.56 10.05 16.98
N ASN A 172 9.15 8.79 17.04
CA ASN A 172 7.80 8.40 16.66
C ASN A 172 6.80 9.07 17.60
N GLN A 173 5.73 9.59 17.02
CA GLN A 173 4.64 10.17 17.81
C GLN A 173 3.83 9.05 18.48
N GLU A 174 3.19 9.34 19.60
CA GLU A 174 2.25 8.40 20.18
C GLU A 174 1.08 8.13 19.22
N SER A 175 0.71 6.85 19.07
CA SER A 175 -0.43 6.46 18.25
C SER A 175 -1.72 7.15 18.71
N LEU A 176 -2.43 7.74 17.77
CA LEU A 176 -3.73 8.40 18.02
C LEU A 176 -4.88 7.39 18.07
N TYR A 177 -4.64 6.16 17.59
CA TYR A 177 -5.67 5.17 17.37
C TYR A 177 -5.58 3.99 18.32
N ASP A 178 -6.74 3.40 18.58
CA ASP A 178 -6.93 2.08 19.15
C ASP A 178 -7.41 1.16 18.01
N PRO A 179 -6.51 0.43 17.34
CA PRO A 179 -6.85 -0.33 16.17
C PRO A 179 -7.19 -1.79 16.50
N LEU A 180 -8.31 -2.30 15.98
CA LEU A 180 -8.48 -3.74 15.80
C LEU A 180 -7.93 -4.15 14.43
N ILE A 181 -6.83 -4.90 14.42
CA ILE A 181 -6.14 -5.31 13.19
C ILE A 181 -6.49 -6.74 12.82
N ILE A 182 -7.12 -6.89 11.67
CA ILE A 182 -7.55 -8.16 11.07
C ILE A 182 -6.66 -8.45 9.87
N CYS A 183 -5.82 -9.47 9.97
CA CYS A 183 -4.96 -9.89 8.87
C CYS A 183 -5.56 -11.12 8.18
N LEU A 184 -6.09 -10.94 6.98
CA LEU A 184 -6.57 -12.06 6.17
C LEU A 184 -5.38 -12.83 5.59
N ASP A 185 -5.46 -14.15 5.63
CA ASP A 185 -4.52 -15.07 5.00
C ASP A 185 -5.28 -16.22 4.34
N ASP A 186 -4.62 -16.98 3.51
CA ASP A 186 -5.17 -18.18 2.89
C ASP A 186 -4.09 -19.24 2.77
N GLU A 187 -4.52 -20.47 2.55
CA GLU A 187 -3.60 -21.53 2.18
C GLU A 187 -2.84 -21.11 0.91
N ARG A 188 -1.53 -21.32 0.90
CA ARG A 188 -0.63 -20.75 -0.12
C ARG A 188 -1.02 -21.15 -1.55
N SER A 189 -1.43 -22.40 -1.76
CA SER A 189 -1.83 -22.89 -3.07
C SER A 189 -3.10 -22.17 -3.54
N GLN A 190 -4.10 -22.02 -2.67
CA GLN A 190 -5.37 -21.35 -2.94
C GLN A 190 -5.15 -19.85 -3.24
N LEU A 191 -4.30 -19.19 -2.46
CA LEU A 191 -3.95 -17.80 -2.71
C LEU A 191 -3.26 -17.62 -4.07
N TYR A 192 -2.38 -18.53 -4.47
CA TYR A 192 -1.69 -18.46 -5.75
C TYR A 192 -2.62 -18.72 -6.93
N GLU A 193 -3.57 -19.64 -6.80
CA GLU A 193 -4.63 -19.86 -7.80
C GLU A 193 -5.50 -18.61 -7.97
N ARG A 194 -5.92 -17.99 -6.86
CA ARG A 194 -6.68 -16.73 -6.89
C ARG A 194 -5.90 -15.59 -7.56
N ILE A 195 -4.60 -15.48 -7.29
CA ILE A 195 -3.73 -14.47 -7.90
C ILE A 195 -3.66 -14.71 -9.41
N ASN A 196 -3.40 -15.95 -9.84
CA ASN A 196 -3.30 -16.26 -11.25
C ASN A 196 -4.62 -15.98 -11.98
N HIS A 197 -5.73 -16.46 -11.43
CA HIS A 197 -7.06 -16.21 -12.01
C HIS A 197 -7.39 -14.71 -12.06
N ARG A 198 -7.06 -13.95 -11.02
CA ARG A 198 -7.25 -12.48 -11.04
C ARG A 198 -6.47 -11.82 -12.16
N VAL A 199 -5.24 -12.22 -12.40
CA VAL A 199 -4.42 -11.69 -13.52
C VAL A 199 -5.09 -12.00 -14.85
N ASP A 200 -5.63 -13.21 -15.04
CA ASP A 200 -6.34 -13.56 -16.27
C ASP A 200 -7.58 -12.67 -16.46
N LEU A 201 -8.38 -12.47 -15.42
CA LEU A 201 -9.52 -11.54 -15.44
C LEU A 201 -9.12 -10.07 -15.71
N MET A 202 -7.97 -9.63 -15.23
CA MET A 202 -7.45 -8.29 -15.54
C MET A 202 -7.14 -8.13 -17.02
N PHE A 203 -6.56 -9.15 -17.67
CA PHE A 203 -6.36 -9.13 -19.12
C PHE A 203 -7.68 -9.08 -19.89
N GLU A 204 -8.69 -9.87 -19.47
CA GLU A 204 -10.03 -9.84 -20.05
C GLU A 204 -10.72 -8.48 -19.88
N ALA A 205 -10.46 -7.81 -18.75
CA ALA A 205 -11.01 -6.48 -18.44
C ALA A 205 -10.31 -5.32 -19.16
N GLY A 206 -9.20 -5.56 -19.89
CA GLY A 206 -8.49 -4.53 -20.65
C GLY A 206 -7.19 -4.03 -20.02
N LEU A 207 -6.56 -4.78 -19.12
CA LEU A 207 -5.27 -4.42 -18.52
C LEU A 207 -4.22 -4.05 -19.54
N LEU A 208 -4.24 -4.71 -20.72
CA LEU A 208 -3.24 -4.47 -21.75
C LEU A 208 -3.36 -3.04 -22.32
N ASP A 209 -4.57 -2.56 -22.52
CA ASP A 209 -4.82 -1.20 -23.02
C ASP A 209 -4.46 -0.14 -21.97
N GLU A 210 -4.83 -0.36 -20.70
CA GLU A 210 -4.47 0.51 -19.57
C GLU A 210 -2.94 0.61 -19.41
N ALA A 211 -2.24 -0.53 -19.44
CA ALA A 211 -0.79 -0.57 -19.35
C ALA A 211 -0.09 0.03 -20.58
N LYS A 212 -0.66 -0.16 -21.78
CA LYS A 212 -0.14 0.42 -23.02
C LYS A 212 -0.26 1.94 -23.01
N TRP A 213 -1.38 2.48 -22.57
CA TRP A 213 -1.57 3.91 -22.39
C TRP A 213 -0.50 4.50 -21.45
N LEU A 214 -0.25 3.85 -20.31
CA LEU A 214 0.74 4.30 -19.35
C LEU A 214 2.17 4.22 -19.93
N PHE A 215 2.48 3.15 -20.67
CA PHE A 215 3.76 2.98 -21.36
C PHE A 215 4.02 4.05 -22.42
N ASP A 216 3.00 4.40 -23.22
CA ASP A 216 3.16 5.35 -24.31
C ASP A 216 3.30 6.80 -23.84
N HIS A 217 2.67 7.15 -22.71
CA HIS A 217 2.59 8.54 -22.26
C HIS A 217 3.48 8.82 -21.04
N TYR A 218 3.65 7.84 -20.14
CA TYR A 218 4.28 8.07 -18.83
C TYR A 218 5.13 6.87 -18.36
N PRO A 219 6.11 6.39 -19.15
CA PRO A 219 6.85 5.15 -18.82
C PRO A 219 7.72 5.23 -17.57
N ASP A 220 8.17 6.43 -17.18
CA ASP A 220 9.17 6.63 -16.14
C ASP A 220 8.60 7.11 -14.80
N VAL A 221 7.30 7.41 -14.74
CA VAL A 221 6.64 7.90 -13.51
C VAL A 221 6.60 6.85 -12.41
N GLN A 222 6.35 7.29 -11.18
CA GLN A 222 6.24 6.38 -10.03
C GLN A 222 5.12 5.34 -10.22
N ALA A 223 3.98 5.74 -10.73
CA ALA A 223 2.84 4.87 -11.00
C ALA A 223 3.19 3.71 -11.94
N ALA A 224 4.00 3.96 -12.96
CA ALA A 224 4.46 2.96 -13.94
C ALA A 224 5.35 1.85 -13.34
N LYS A 225 5.92 2.09 -12.16
CA LYS A 225 6.73 1.09 -11.42
C LYS A 225 5.89 0.09 -10.64
N GLY A 226 4.57 0.26 -10.63
CA GLY A 226 3.62 -0.66 -10.02
C GLY A 226 3.65 -2.05 -10.64
N ILE A 227 3.28 -3.05 -9.84
CA ILE A 227 3.03 -4.41 -10.36
C ILE A 227 1.75 -4.35 -11.20
N GLY A 228 1.79 -4.96 -12.37
CA GLY A 228 0.70 -4.89 -13.34
C GLY A 228 1.08 -4.09 -14.57
N TYR A 229 2.02 -3.16 -14.46
CA TYR A 229 2.44 -2.30 -15.55
C TYR A 229 3.86 -2.60 -16.02
N LYS A 230 4.84 -2.48 -15.16
CA LYS A 230 6.27 -2.68 -15.51
C LYS A 230 6.56 -4.06 -16.08
N GLU A 231 5.80 -5.09 -15.72
CA GLU A 231 5.95 -6.45 -16.25
C GLU A 231 5.48 -6.57 -17.70
N LEU A 232 4.60 -5.64 -18.15
CA LEU A 232 4.08 -5.59 -19.53
C LEU A 232 4.94 -4.71 -20.46
N PHE A 233 5.77 -3.84 -19.94
CA PHE A 233 6.61 -2.93 -20.73
C PHE A 233 7.58 -3.67 -21.69
N PRO A 234 8.25 -4.77 -21.31
CA PRO A 234 9.06 -5.54 -22.26
C PRO A 234 8.27 -6.10 -23.44
N TYR A 235 7.01 -6.48 -23.23
CA TYR A 235 6.13 -6.89 -24.34
C TYR A 235 5.88 -5.74 -25.31
N PHE A 236 5.60 -4.53 -24.81
CA PHE A 236 5.38 -3.36 -25.68
C PHE A 236 6.64 -2.94 -26.44
N ARG A 237 7.84 -3.26 -25.93
CA ARG A 237 9.11 -3.06 -26.63
C ARG A 237 9.46 -4.19 -27.60
N GLY A 238 8.65 -5.26 -27.66
CA GLY A 238 8.91 -6.41 -28.50
C GLY A 238 10.01 -7.36 -27.99
N GLU A 239 10.34 -7.27 -26.70
CA GLU A 239 11.40 -8.05 -26.04
C GLU A 239 10.92 -9.42 -25.54
N GLN A 240 9.60 -9.59 -25.40
CA GLN A 240 8.97 -10.84 -24.95
C GLN A 240 7.56 -10.99 -25.54
N SER A 241 7.03 -12.21 -25.50
CA SER A 241 5.65 -12.50 -25.89
C SER A 241 4.65 -12.05 -24.82
N LEU A 242 3.37 -11.95 -25.19
CA LEU A 242 2.30 -11.66 -24.24
C LEU A 242 2.16 -12.76 -23.17
N GLU A 243 2.36 -14.02 -23.54
CA GLU A 243 2.33 -15.15 -22.61
C GLU A 243 3.44 -15.02 -21.54
N GLU A 244 4.67 -14.74 -21.97
CA GLU A 244 5.79 -14.49 -21.06
C GLU A 244 5.54 -13.30 -20.14
N ALA A 245 4.94 -12.22 -20.65
CA ALA A 245 4.58 -11.05 -19.85
C ALA A 245 3.51 -11.38 -18.80
N SER A 246 2.49 -12.15 -19.19
CA SER A 246 1.44 -12.62 -18.27
C SER A 246 2.02 -13.50 -17.17
N ASP A 247 2.90 -14.44 -17.50
CA ASP A 247 3.56 -15.31 -16.52
C ASP A 247 4.47 -14.51 -15.58
N SER A 248 5.18 -13.52 -16.10
CA SER A 248 6.00 -12.58 -15.31
C SER A 248 5.14 -11.80 -14.33
N LEU A 249 3.98 -11.31 -14.76
CA LEU A 249 3.05 -10.59 -13.92
C LEU A 249 2.47 -11.49 -12.81
N LYS A 250 2.02 -12.71 -13.14
CA LYS A 250 1.55 -13.69 -12.16
C LYS A 250 2.63 -13.98 -11.11
N GLN A 251 3.87 -14.19 -11.55
CA GLN A 251 5.01 -14.44 -10.66
C GLN A 251 5.31 -13.22 -9.76
N ALA A 252 5.35 -12.02 -10.33
CA ALA A 252 5.60 -10.78 -9.59
C ALA A 252 4.54 -10.56 -8.50
N THR A 253 3.27 -10.83 -8.83
CA THR A 253 2.13 -10.70 -7.92
C THR A 253 2.19 -11.74 -6.78
N ARG A 254 2.55 -13.00 -7.06
CA ARG A 254 2.77 -14.01 -6.01
C ARG A 254 3.93 -13.63 -5.08
N ARG A 255 5.03 -13.10 -5.63
CA ARG A 255 6.15 -12.58 -4.83
C ARG A 255 5.74 -11.39 -3.97
N PHE A 256 4.88 -10.53 -4.50
CA PHE A 256 4.34 -9.39 -3.75
C PHE A 256 3.47 -9.85 -2.59
N ALA A 257 2.54 -10.76 -2.81
CA ALA A 257 1.71 -11.36 -1.76
C ALA A 257 2.57 -11.96 -0.62
N LYS A 258 3.65 -12.68 -0.97
CA LYS A 258 4.60 -13.20 0.01
C LYS A 258 5.28 -12.08 0.82
N ARG A 259 5.69 -10.98 0.17
CA ARG A 259 6.30 -9.84 0.87
C ARG A 259 5.31 -9.16 1.81
N GLN A 260 4.04 -9.02 1.41
CA GLN A 260 2.99 -8.46 2.27
C GLN A 260 2.79 -9.30 3.53
N LEU A 261 2.64 -10.63 3.40
CA LEU A 261 2.52 -11.53 4.55
C LEU A 261 3.76 -11.50 5.46
N THR A 262 4.95 -11.47 4.86
CA THR A 262 6.21 -11.36 5.62
C THR A 262 6.26 -10.05 6.41
N TRP A 263 5.79 -8.95 5.83
CA TRP A 263 5.70 -7.66 6.52
C TRP A 263 4.78 -7.75 7.73
N PHE A 264 3.55 -8.19 7.55
CA PHE A 264 2.57 -8.27 8.64
C PHE A 264 3.01 -9.23 9.75
N ARG A 265 3.63 -10.36 9.42
CA ARG A 265 4.14 -11.32 10.43
C ARG A 265 5.31 -10.78 11.25
N ASN A 266 6.21 -10.05 10.63
CA ASN A 266 7.50 -9.69 11.24
C ASN A 266 7.55 -8.27 11.78
N ARG A 267 6.62 -7.41 11.37
CA ARG A 267 6.67 -5.98 11.66
C ARG A 267 5.47 -5.45 12.43
N MET A 268 4.40 -6.20 12.50
CA MET A 268 3.16 -5.76 13.13
C MET A 268 2.59 -6.84 14.04
N GLN A 269 1.94 -6.43 15.12
CA GLN A 269 1.17 -7.34 15.97
C GLN A 269 -0.23 -7.48 15.39
N VAL A 270 -0.48 -8.58 14.67
CA VAL A 270 -1.73 -8.82 13.97
C VAL A 270 -2.30 -10.20 14.26
N THR A 271 -3.62 -10.32 14.27
CA THR A 271 -4.31 -11.61 14.31
C THR A 271 -4.57 -12.09 12.89
N PHE A 272 -4.10 -13.29 12.57
CA PHE A 272 -4.29 -13.89 11.26
C PHE A 272 -5.58 -14.71 11.22
N TYR A 273 -6.35 -14.54 10.13
CA TYR A 273 -7.59 -15.26 9.86
C TYR A 273 -7.47 -15.99 8.52
N GLN A 274 -7.58 -17.32 8.57
CA GLN A 274 -7.57 -18.16 7.37
C GLN A 274 -8.94 -18.09 6.70
N ILE A 275 -9.04 -17.47 5.53
CA ILE A 275 -10.33 -17.24 4.86
C ILE A 275 -11.02 -18.53 4.40
N GLY A 276 -10.27 -19.64 4.26
CA GLY A 276 -10.82 -20.98 3.95
C GLY A 276 -11.48 -21.68 5.14
N GLU A 277 -11.32 -21.17 6.37
CA GLU A 277 -11.95 -21.76 7.54
C GLU A 277 -13.45 -21.47 7.58
N SER A 278 -14.25 -22.49 7.92
CA SER A 278 -15.69 -22.31 8.12
C SER A 278 -15.97 -21.38 9.31
N GLY A 279 -16.87 -20.41 9.13
CA GLY A 279 -17.28 -19.46 10.18
C GLY A 279 -16.26 -18.39 10.50
N VAL A 280 -15.18 -18.26 9.72
CA VAL A 280 -14.15 -17.23 9.95
C VAL A 280 -14.71 -15.81 9.84
N LYS A 281 -15.59 -15.58 8.88
CA LYS A 281 -16.22 -14.28 8.66
C LYS A 281 -17.11 -13.88 9.83
N GLU A 282 -17.95 -14.76 10.31
CA GLU A 282 -18.80 -14.55 11.48
C GLU A 282 -17.97 -14.25 12.73
N ARG A 283 -16.87 -14.98 12.92
CA ARG A 283 -15.91 -14.76 14.01
C ARG A 283 -15.29 -13.36 13.94
N ILE A 284 -14.87 -12.91 12.74
CA ILE A 284 -14.35 -11.55 12.54
C ILE A 284 -15.41 -10.50 12.88
N LEU A 285 -16.64 -10.66 12.39
CA LEU A 285 -17.71 -9.70 12.63
C LEU A 285 -18.11 -9.63 14.11
N SER A 286 -18.14 -10.75 14.82
CA SER A 286 -18.38 -10.78 16.27
C SER A 286 -17.27 -10.08 17.05
N GLN A 287 -16.01 -10.28 16.67
CA GLN A 287 -14.88 -9.62 17.31
C GLN A 287 -14.90 -8.10 17.08
N ILE A 288 -15.30 -7.63 15.89
CA ILE A 288 -15.49 -6.21 15.62
C ILE A 288 -16.58 -5.64 16.53
N GLU A 289 -17.71 -6.36 16.66
CA GLU A 289 -18.83 -5.93 17.49
C GLU A 289 -18.44 -5.83 18.97
N GLU A 290 -17.73 -6.82 19.50
CA GLU A 290 -17.17 -6.79 20.85
C GLU A 290 -16.22 -5.59 21.05
N PHE A 291 -15.26 -5.44 20.14
CA PHE A 291 -14.31 -4.32 20.19
C PHE A 291 -14.97 -2.94 20.17
N LEU A 292 -16.05 -2.76 19.42
CA LEU A 292 -16.74 -1.48 19.34
C LEU A 292 -17.58 -1.17 20.59
N ASN A 293 -18.03 -2.22 21.31
CA ASN A 293 -18.85 -2.07 22.53
C ASN A 293 -18.03 -1.91 23.81
N ASP A 294 -16.76 -2.30 23.84
CA ASP A 294 -15.84 -2.08 24.96
C ASP A 294 -15.44 -0.59 25.08
#